data_41ffde64acd4f640495716b8c77028dd
#
_entry.id   41ffde64acd4f640495716b8c77028dd
#
_cell.length_a   1.000
_cell.length_b   1.000
_cell.length_c   1.000
_cell.angle_alpha   90.00
_cell.angle_beta   90.00
_cell.angle_gamma   90.00
#
_symmetry.space_group_name_H-M   'P 1'
#
loop_
_entity.id
_entity.type
_entity.pdbx_description
1 polymer ?
#
loop_
_entity_poly.entity_id
_entity_poly.type
_entity_poly.pdbx_seq_one_letter_code
_entity_poly.pdbx_strand_id
1 'polypeptide(L)'
;MSNAEPPDRPQRKWRSAAPSARKLQATAPRHPRTRDIKPLVAGGRFRACAVIVAERIDTKVLAHLPVIAELPLMVRLPGGGAAAIFRYGALALFAEEPGDRDWLLGGIRLHAAGEGDAGTEEQVWVEVDRQAAEGPSGDLVRMHAAGRERLQLLAEVLAKAALLSFHERRAATDFDRIEPLAQDLADDGRFSVRTRDLLKAVGSMLLAEHQLTGRAEVLDKPELLWDNPALEGLYLRLAAEFELSERALALERKLATLAKTAEILVETVRHKSSHRVEWYIVALIVIEIALTIYNEFLR
;
A
#
# COMPACT_ATOMS: atom_id res chain seq x y z
N MET A 1 -70.69 -5.11 26.80
CA MET A 1 -70.70 -3.85 26.09
C MET A 1 -70.26 -2.76 27.07
N SER A 2 -69.04 -2.44 27.13
CA SER A 2 -68.57 -1.20 27.78
C SER A 2 -67.13 -0.92 27.29
N ASN A 3 -67.05 0.10 26.50
CA ASN A 3 -65.77 0.68 26.04
C ASN A 3 -65.08 1.32 27.23
N ALA A 4 -63.89 0.86 27.54
CA ALA A 4 -62.98 1.57 28.45
C ALA A 4 -61.84 2.21 27.63
N GLU A 5 -61.85 3.53 27.59
CA GLU A 5 -60.80 4.39 27.05
C GLU A 5 -59.51 4.27 27.89
N PRO A 6 -58.32 4.25 27.29
CA PRO A 6 -57.08 4.24 28.04
C PRO A 6 -56.71 5.67 28.49
N PRO A 7 -56.01 5.83 29.64
CA PRO A 7 -55.76 7.14 30.26
C PRO A 7 -54.70 7.94 29.52
N ASP A 8 -54.99 9.19 29.40
CA ASP A 8 -54.20 10.31 28.87
C ASP A 8 -52.80 10.39 29.52
N ARG A 9 -51.72 10.36 28.68
CA ARG A 9 -50.34 10.58 29.11
C ARG A 9 -50.01 12.06 28.99
N PRO A 10 -49.43 12.69 30.00
CA PRO A 10 -49.10 14.11 29.96
C PRO A 10 -47.95 14.37 28.96
N GLN A 11 -48.23 15.22 27.99
CA GLN A 11 -47.26 15.73 27.03
C GLN A 11 -46.23 16.63 27.76
N ARG A 12 -44.98 16.13 27.89
CA ARG A 12 -43.85 16.96 28.31
C ARG A 12 -43.50 17.97 27.18
N LYS A 13 -43.87 19.23 27.40
CA LYS A 13 -43.41 20.36 26.58
C LYS A 13 -41.91 20.53 26.75
N TRP A 14 -41.13 20.05 25.77
CA TRP A 14 -39.73 20.42 25.63
C TRP A 14 -39.65 21.91 25.22
N ARG A 15 -39.29 22.78 26.16
CA ARG A 15 -38.87 24.15 25.83
C ARG A 15 -37.50 24.05 25.19
N SER A 16 -37.43 24.29 23.89
CA SER A 16 -36.20 24.53 23.13
C SER A 16 -35.61 25.88 23.58
N ALA A 17 -34.64 25.84 24.47
CA ALA A 17 -33.72 26.94 24.67
C ALA A 17 -32.57 26.74 23.67
N ALA A 18 -32.67 27.40 22.51
CA ALA A 18 -31.55 27.55 21.59
C ALA A 18 -30.51 28.46 22.28
N PRO A 19 -29.26 28.00 22.49
CA PRO A 19 -28.21 28.90 22.93
C PRO A 19 -27.87 29.84 21.79
N SER A 20 -27.86 31.14 22.11
CA SER A 20 -27.57 32.23 21.21
C SER A 20 -26.27 32.04 20.44
N ALA A 21 -26.35 32.17 19.12
CA ALA A 21 -25.26 32.02 18.13
C ALA A 21 -24.08 33.02 18.27
N ARG A 22 -23.86 33.59 19.43
CA ARG A 22 -22.87 34.67 19.66
C ARG A 22 -21.64 34.29 20.48
N LYS A 23 -21.44 32.97 20.80
CA LYS A 23 -20.28 32.49 21.62
C LYS A 23 -19.46 31.36 21.00
N LEU A 24 -19.62 31.07 19.71
CA LEU A 24 -18.80 30.06 18.99
C LEU A 24 -17.82 30.68 17.99
N GLN A 25 -17.48 31.96 18.15
CA GLN A 25 -16.35 32.62 17.47
C GLN A 25 -15.12 32.70 18.38
N ALA A 26 -14.80 31.65 19.08
CA ALA A 26 -13.58 31.59 19.86
C ALA A 26 -12.67 30.50 19.30
N THR A 27 -11.64 30.99 18.61
CA THR A 27 -10.34 30.34 18.44
C THR A 27 -10.31 29.05 17.62
N ALA A 28 -10.49 29.17 16.30
CA ALA A 28 -9.66 28.37 15.41
C ALA A 28 -8.19 28.73 15.72
N PRO A 29 -7.28 27.74 15.92
CA PRO A 29 -5.87 28.02 16.10
C PRO A 29 -5.40 28.80 14.87
N ARG A 30 -4.97 30.02 15.01
CA ARG A 30 -4.32 30.80 13.97
C ARG A 30 -3.03 30.05 13.65
N HIS A 31 -3.00 29.34 12.50
CA HIS A 31 -1.76 28.84 11.96
C HIS A 31 -0.73 29.97 11.96
N PRO A 32 0.48 29.75 12.44
CA PRO A 32 1.52 30.78 12.41
C PRO A 32 1.72 31.17 10.95
N ARG A 33 1.44 32.46 10.67
CA ARG A 33 1.74 33.06 9.37
C ARG A 33 3.16 32.71 8.98
N THR A 34 3.32 32.31 7.74
CA THR A 34 4.56 32.10 6.99
C THR A 34 5.72 32.96 7.54
N ARG A 35 6.39 32.49 8.59
CA ARG A 35 7.70 32.98 8.99
C ARG A 35 8.70 32.31 8.08
N ASP A 36 9.64 33.10 7.55
CA ASP A 36 10.77 32.70 6.70
C ASP A 36 11.30 31.32 7.10
N ILE A 37 10.83 30.29 6.39
CA ILE A 37 11.25 28.93 6.61
C ILE A 37 12.62 28.83 5.95
N LYS A 38 13.67 28.78 6.77
CA LYS A 38 14.98 28.36 6.28
C LYS A 38 14.78 27.13 5.42
N PRO A 39 15.33 27.08 4.20
CA PRO A 39 15.19 25.90 3.34
C PRO A 39 15.64 24.67 4.14
N LEU A 40 14.86 23.61 4.09
CA LEU A 40 15.18 22.35 4.80
C LEU A 40 16.43 21.71 4.22
N VAL A 41 16.72 22.00 2.95
CA VAL A 41 17.88 21.54 2.22
C VAL A 41 18.66 22.75 1.74
N ALA A 42 19.94 22.80 2.05
CA ALA A 42 20.85 23.82 1.56
C ALA A 42 21.33 23.45 0.15
N GLY A 43 21.18 24.37 -0.81
CA GLY A 43 21.73 24.22 -2.15
C GLY A 43 20.69 24.41 -3.27
N GLY A 44 21.17 24.76 -4.47
CA GLY A 44 20.34 24.97 -5.65
C GLY A 44 19.89 23.66 -6.32
N ARG A 45 20.68 22.58 -6.16
CA ARG A 45 20.36 21.26 -6.73
C ARG A 45 20.73 20.15 -5.75
N PHE A 46 19.84 19.18 -5.58
CA PHE A 46 20.05 18.02 -4.72
C PHE A 46 19.31 16.80 -5.25
N ARG A 47 19.70 15.63 -4.78
CA ARG A 47 19.04 14.36 -5.10
C ARG A 47 17.90 14.11 -4.11
N ALA A 48 16.79 13.65 -4.64
CA ALA A 48 15.70 13.06 -3.88
C ALA A 48 15.51 11.61 -4.31
N CYS A 49 15.32 10.71 -3.36
CA CYS A 49 15.05 9.30 -3.65
C CYS A 49 14.04 8.72 -2.68
N ALA A 50 13.32 7.68 -3.11
CA ALA A 50 12.44 6.92 -2.25
C ALA A 50 12.70 5.42 -2.39
N VAL A 51 12.56 4.69 -1.29
CA VAL A 51 12.83 3.25 -1.19
C VAL A 51 11.84 2.59 -0.24
N ILE A 52 11.47 1.33 -0.51
CA ILE A 52 10.67 0.51 0.40
C ILE A 52 11.62 -0.30 1.27
N VAL A 53 11.65 -0.02 2.56
CA VAL A 53 12.56 -0.66 3.53
C VAL A 53 11.88 -1.70 4.40
N ALA A 54 10.55 -1.70 4.46
CA ALA A 54 9.74 -2.62 5.25
C ALA A 54 8.33 -2.70 4.67
N GLU A 55 7.52 -3.65 5.09
CA GLU A 55 6.09 -3.65 4.76
C GLU A 55 5.31 -2.65 5.62
N ARG A 56 5.77 -2.36 6.83
CA ARG A 56 5.14 -1.41 7.75
C ARG A 56 6.16 -0.80 8.71
N ILE A 57 5.98 0.49 9.01
CA ILE A 57 6.73 1.21 10.04
C ILE A 57 5.75 1.85 11.02
N ASP A 58 5.97 1.65 12.33
CA ASP A 58 5.21 2.36 13.36
C ASP A 58 5.81 3.76 13.59
N THR A 59 5.29 4.73 12.85
CA THR A 59 5.76 6.12 12.90
C THR A 59 5.45 6.83 14.22
N LYS A 60 4.49 6.34 15.03
CA LYS A 60 4.07 6.98 16.27
C LYS A 60 5.15 6.93 17.36
N VAL A 61 5.97 5.90 17.35
CA VAL A 61 7.04 5.70 18.35
C VAL A 61 8.34 6.39 17.95
N LEU A 62 8.42 6.98 16.76
CA LEU A 62 9.63 7.65 16.24
C LEU A 62 9.78 9.12 16.70
N ALA A 63 9.04 9.56 17.70
CA ALA A 63 9.11 10.92 18.25
C ALA A 63 10.49 11.27 18.85
N HIS A 64 11.37 10.28 19.07
CA HIS A 64 12.75 10.49 19.52
C HIS A 64 13.67 11.03 18.41
N LEU A 65 13.27 10.92 17.13
CA LEU A 65 14.00 11.48 16.01
C LEU A 65 13.77 13.01 15.93
N PRO A 66 14.67 13.76 15.26
CA PRO A 66 14.52 15.21 15.08
C PRO A 66 13.40 15.55 14.10
N VAL A 67 12.15 15.49 14.56
CA VAL A 67 10.93 15.68 13.78
C VAL A 67 10.81 17.11 13.25
N ILE A 68 10.50 17.25 11.96
CA ILE A 68 10.24 18.52 11.24
C ILE A 68 8.74 18.68 10.96
N ALA A 69 8.06 17.55 10.65
CA ALA A 69 6.64 17.50 10.33
C ALA A 69 6.07 16.13 10.71
N GLU A 70 4.75 16.06 10.93
CA GLU A 70 4.08 14.86 11.42
C GLU A 70 3.38 14.05 10.30
N LEU A 71 2.91 14.70 9.24
CA LEU A 71 2.14 14.08 8.16
C LEU A 71 2.63 14.54 6.77
N PRO A 72 3.39 13.69 6.03
CA PRO A 72 4.10 12.50 6.52
C PRO A 72 5.14 12.85 7.59
N LEU A 73 5.52 11.87 8.42
CA LEU A 73 6.56 12.09 9.43
C LEU A 73 7.87 12.46 8.75
N MET A 74 8.30 13.71 8.89
CA MET A 74 9.59 14.16 8.38
C MET A 74 10.59 14.39 9.50
N VAL A 75 11.82 13.98 9.27
CA VAL A 75 12.93 14.13 10.20
C VAL A 75 14.12 14.81 9.52
N ARG A 76 14.95 15.49 10.31
CA ARG A 76 16.21 16.04 9.83
C ARG A 76 17.30 14.98 9.88
N LEU A 77 18.05 14.88 8.80
CA LEU A 77 19.22 13.99 8.73
C LEU A 77 20.46 14.64 9.35
N PRO A 78 21.41 13.86 9.90
CA PRO A 78 22.65 14.39 10.49
C PRO A 78 23.48 15.20 9.49
N GLY A 79 23.54 14.79 8.22
CA GLY A 79 24.23 15.50 7.13
C GLY A 79 23.56 16.80 6.68
N GLY A 80 22.42 17.18 7.29
CA GLY A 80 21.69 18.41 7.00
C GLY A 80 20.57 18.28 5.98
N GLY A 81 20.37 17.10 5.40
CA GLY A 81 19.24 16.75 4.56
C GLY A 81 17.96 16.48 5.38
N ALA A 82 16.95 15.93 4.73
CA ALA A 82 15.69 15.54 5.35
C ALA A 82 15.22 14.17 4.85
N ALA A 83 14.42 13.48 5.67
CA ALA A 83 13.75 12.26 5.26
C ALA A 83 12.29 12.30 5.65
N ALA A 84 11.42 11.72 4.81
CA ALA A 84 10.04 11.42 5.13
C ALA A 84 9.88 9.92 5.34
N ILE A 85 9.10 9.54 6.36
CA ILE A 85 8.88 8.16 6.79
C ILE A 85 7.39 7.87 6.68
N PHE A 86 7.04 6.84 5.93
CA PHE A 86 5.67 6.45 5.68
C PHE A 86 5.31 5.15 6.42
N ARG A 87 4.10 5.08 6.92
CA ARG A 87 3.60 3.91 7.67
C ARG A 87 3.61 2.62 6.86
N TYR A 88 3.51 2.71 5.55
CA TYR A 88 3.57 1.58 4.62
C TYR A 88 4.99 1.17 4.22
N GLY A 89 6.00 1.61 4.97
CA GLY A 89 7.35 1.13 4.83
C GLY A 89 8.23 1.89 3.85
N ALA A 90 7.74 2.96 3.24
CA ALA A 90 8.54 3.82 2.37
C ALA A 90 9.33 4.85 3.17
N LEU A 91 10.54 5.15 2.67
CA LEU A 91 11.36 6.29 3.06
C LEU A 91 11.60 7.15 1.84
N ALA A 92 11.42 8.47 1.96
CA ALA A 92 11.89 9.43 0.97
C ALA A 92 12.99 10.29 1.58
N LEU A 93 14.17 10.34 0.94
CA LEU A 93 15.35 11.05 1.41
C LEU A 93 15.66 12.21 0.47
N PHE A 94 16.09 13.34 1.04
CA PHE A 94 16.41 14.57 0.35
C PHE A 94 17.79 15.05 0.75
N ALA A 95 18.69 15.22 -0.24
CA ALA A 95 20.06 15.67 -0.01
C ALA A 95 20.77 14.83 1.06
N GLU A 96 20.64 13.49 0.95
CA GLU A 96 21.33 12.58 1.88
C GLU A 96 22.83 12.62 1.68
N GLU A 97 23.55 12.60 2.80
CA GLU A 97 25.01 12.46 2.85
C GLU A 97 25.38 11.01 3.22
N PRO A 98 26.63 10.58 2.95
CA PRO A 98 27.07 9.24 3.36
C PRO A 98 26.84 8.98 4.85
N GLY A 99 26.16 7.87 5.16
CA GLY A 99 25.81 7.47 6.54
C GLY A 99 24.44 7.94 7.03
N ASP A 100 23.81 8.90 6.37
CA ASP A 100 22.46 9.37 6.77
C ASP A 100 21.42 8.25 6.68
N ARG A 101 21.46 7.46 5.61
CA ARG A 101 20.57 6.33 5.40
C ARG A 101 20.74 5.26 6.48
N ASP A 102 21.98 4.90 6.80
CA ASP A 102 22.29 3.91 7.83
C ASP A 102 21.86 4.39 9.22
N TRP A 103 22.07 5.67 9.50
CA TRP A 103 21.58 6.28 10.74
C TRP A 103 20.06 6.20 10.85
N LEU A 104 19.32 6.53 9.78
CA LEU A 104 17.86 6.48 9.75
C LEU A 104 17.35 5.04 9.89
N LEU A 105 17.93 4.10 9.11
CA LEU A 105 17.59 2.67 9.19
C LEU A 105 17.85 2.10 10.59
N GLY A 106 18.94 2.50 11.26
CA GLY A 106 19.22 2.15 12.64
C GLY A 106 18.13 2.64 13.59
N GLY A 107 17.62 3.86 13.39
CA GLY A 107 16.56 4.45 14.21
C GLY A 107 15.19 3.81 14.03
N ILE A 108 14.88 3.27 12.84
CA ILE A 108 13.56 2.68 12.54
C ILE A 108 13.53 1.16 12.66
N ARG A 109 14.68 0.47 12.70
CA ARG A 109 14.79 -1.00 12.60
C ARG A 109 13.92 -1.75 13.62
N LEU A 110 13.81 -1.28 14.84
CA LEU A 110 12.99 -1.91 15.89
C LEU A 110 11.48 -1.68 15.71
N HIS A 111 11.11 -0.76 14.85
CA HIS A 111 9.74 -0.31 14.61
C HIS A 111 9.24 -0.64 13.19
N ALA A 112 10.06 -1.35 12.43
CA ALA A 112 9.77 -1.83 11.09
C ALA A 112 9.40 -3.32 11.13
N ALA A 113 8.38 -3.71 10.35
CA ALA A 113 7.93 -5.09 10.22
C ALA A 113 7.81 -5.47 8.74
N GLY A 114 8.09 -6.74 8.45
CA GLY A 114 8.12 -7.28 7.09
C GLY A 114 9.39 -6.94 6.34
N GLU A 115 9.51 -7.48 5.12
CA GLU A 115 10.67 -7.28 4.26
C GLU A 115 10.40 -6.14 3.27
N GLY A 116 11.36 -5.26 3.12
CA GLY A 116 11.40 -4.26 2.05
C GLY A 116 12.23 -4.75 0.86
N ASP A 117 12.32 -3.92 -0.15
CA ASP A 117 13.21 -4.14 -1.30
C ASP A 117 14.08 -2.89 -1.52
N ALA A 118 15.24 -2.89 -0.88
CA ALA A 118 16.20 -1.81 -1.04
C ALA A 118 16.75 -1.66 -2.48
N GLY A 119 16.50 -2.65 -3.34
CA GLY A 119 16.85 -2.59 -4.77
C GLY A 119 15.84 -1.81 -5.62
N THR A 120 14.68 -1.44 -5.07
CA THR A 120 13.68 -0.62 -5.75
C THR A 120 13.79 0.82 -5.25
N GLU A 121 14.59 1.62 -5.91
CA GLU A 121 14.78 3.02 -5.58
C GLU A 121 14.27 3.90 -6.71
N GLU A 122 13.30 4.77 -6.41
CA GLU A 122 12.88 5.85 -7.29
C GLU A 122 13.68 7.09 -6.95
N GLN A 123 14.26 7.73 -7.95
CA GLN A 123 15.12 8.88 -7.72
C GLN A 123 14.89 9.98 -8.75
N VAL A 124 15.11 11.22 -8.31
CA VAL A 124 15.02 12.40 -9.17
C VAL A 124 15.97 13.49 -8.67
N TRP A 125 16.47 14.28 -9.59
CA TRP A 125 17.16 15.52 -9.24
C TRP A 125 16.15 16.63 -8.97
N VAL A 126 16.39 17.40 -7.92
CA VAL A 126 15.58 18.58 -7.59
C VAL A 126 16.44 19.81 -7.77
N GLU A 127 15.90 20.80 -8.49
CA GLU A 127 16.51 22.11 -8.69
C GLU A 127 15.63 23.19 -8.07
N VAL A 128 16.22 24.03 -7.25
CA VAL A 128 15.50 25.17 -6.64
C VAL A 128 15.72 26.41 -7.51
N ASP A 129 14.67 26.78 -8.24
CA ASP A 129 14.66 27.98 -9.07
C ASP A 129 13.35 28.75 -8.89
N ARG A 130 13.47 29.98 -8.35
CA ARG A 130 12.31 30.84 -8.07
C ARG A 130 11.66 31.44 -9.33
N GLN A 131 12.38 31.44 -10.45
CA GLN A 131 11.95 32.10 -11.68
C GLN A 131 11.38 31.10 -12.70
N ALA A 132 11.77 29.83 -12.60
CA ALA A 132 11.28 28.78 -13.50
C ALA A 132 9.89 28.29 -13.07
N ALA A 133 9.15 27.71 -14.03
CA ALA A 133 7.89 27.03 -13.72
C ALA A 133 8.14 25.80 -12.81
N GLU A 134 7.37 25.66 -11.75
CA GLU A 134 7.45 24.49 -10.87
C GLU A 134 6.93 23.23 -11.57
N GLY A 135 7.58 22.10 -11.34
CA GLY A 135 7.18 20.78 -11.85
C GLY A 135 8.30 20.00 -12.52
N PRO A 136 7.96 18.86 -13.14
CA PRO A 136 8.91 18.06 -13.90
C PRO A 136 9.48 18.83 -15.08
N SER A 137 10.77 18.59 -15.36
CA SER A 137 11.49 19.19 -16.49
C SER A 137 12.62 18.28 -16.96
N GLY A 138 12.33 17.32 -17.83
CA GLY A 138 13.25 16.24 -18.17
C GLY A 138 13.57 15.39 -16.93
N ASP A 139 14.85 15.10 -16.70
CA ASP A 139 15.31 14.25 -15.59
C ASP A 139 15.32 14.95 -14.22
N LEU A 140 14.70 16.12 -14.10
CA LEU A 140 14.69 16.88 -12.85
C LEU A 140 13.32 17.45 -12.52
N VAL A 141 13.11 17.75 -11.24
CA VAL A 141 11.96 18.48 -10.72
C VAL A 141 12.40 19.88 -10.30
N ARG A 142 11.76 20.91 -10.86
CA ARG A 142 11.98 22.29 -10.46
C ARG A 142 10.99 22.71 -9.38
N MET A 143 11.48 23.40 -8.36
CA MET A 143 10.70 23.96 -7.27
C MET A 143 11.12 25.37 -6.97
N HIS A 144 10.16 26.24 -6.63
CA HIS A 144 10.47 27.62 -6.22
C HIS A 144 11.26 27.69 -4.91
N ALA A 145 11.07 26.71 -4.03
CA ALA A 145 11.78 26.60 -2.76
C ALA A 145 11.78 25.15 -2.25
N ALA A 146 12.85 24.71 -1.61
CA ALA A 146 12.91 23.47 -0.85
C ALA A 146 12.30 23.64 0.55
N GLY A 147 11.07 24.15 0.60
CA GLY A 147 10.29 24.29 1.83
C GLY A 147 9.65 22.98 2.25
N ARG A 148 9.21 22.93 3.52
CA ARG A 148 8.60 21.73 4.13
C ARG A 148 7.47 21.15 3.28
N GLU A 149 6.50 21.98 2.91
CA GLU A 149 5.28 21.54 2.22
C GLU A 149 5.59 20.96 0.83
N ARG A 150 6.55 21.54 0.10
CA ARG A 150 6.99 21.05 -1.22
C ARG A 150 7.76 19.74 -1.11
N LEU A 151 8.61 19.61 -0.10
CA LEU A 151 9.34 18.37 0.15
C LEU A 151 8.38 17.26 0.63
N GLN A 152 7.38 17.57 1.45
CA GLN A 152 6.32 16.63 1.82
C GLN A 152 5.57 16.13 0.59
N LEU A 153 5.19 17.04 -0.31
CA LEU A 153 4.50 16.69 -1.55
C LEU A 153 5.34 15.79 -2.46
N LEU A 154 6.62 16.14 -2.66
CA LEU A 154 7.53 15.31 -3.46
C LEU A 154 7.78 13.97 -2.78
N ALA A 155 7.90 13.94 -1.45
CA ALA A 155 8.02 12.70 -0.69
C ALA A 155 6.84 11.76 -0.93
N GLU A 156 5.60 12.29 -0.90
CA GLU A 156 4.39 11.52 -1.19
C GLU A 156 4.43 10.90 -2.58
N VAL A 157 4.76 11.68 -3.60
CA VAL A 157 4.82 11.20 -4.99
C VAL A 157 5.90 10.13 -5.16
N LEU A 158 7.12 10.40 -4.70
CA LEU A 158 8.23 9.44 -4.81
C LEU A 158 7.98 8.16 -4.02
N ALA A 159 7.43 8.27 -2.81
CA ALA A 159 7.11 7.11 -1.99
C ALA A 159 6.00 6.24 -2.61
N LYS A 160 4.99 6.86 -3.24
CA LYS A 160 3.96 6.15 -4.00
C LYS A 160 4.54 5.49 -5.24
N ALA A 161 5.41 6.16 -6.00
CA ALA A 161 6.10 5.58 -7.13
C ALA A 161 6.97 4.37 -6.71
N ALA A 162 7.75 4.50 -5.65
CA ALA A 162 8.55 3.39 -5.11
C ALA A 162 7.68 2.21 -4.64
N LEU A 163 6.53 2.48 -4.03
CA LEU A 163 5.59 1.44 -3.64
C LEU A 163 5.01 0.69 -4.86
N LEU A 164 4.66 1.41 -5.92
CA LEU A 164 4.20 0.80 -7.17
C LEU A 164 5.31 -0.05 -7.78
N SER A 165 6.54 0.46 -7.90
CA SER A 165 7.68 -0.30 -8.41
C SER A 165 7.97 -1.57 -7.60
N PHE A 166 7.84 -1.51 -6.28
CA PHE A 166 7.97 -2.67 -5.40
C PHE A 166 6.92 -3.75 -5.71
N HIS A 167 5.65 -3.34 -5.82
CA HIS A 167 4.56 -4.30 -6.10
C HIS A 167 4.59 -4.80 -7.56
N GLU A 168 4.98 -3.99 -8.52
CA GLU A 168 5.17 -4.40 -9.92
C GLU A 168 6.22 -5.51 -10.04
N ARG A 169 7.37 -5.37 -9.35
CA ARG A 169 8.41 -6.42 -9.31
C ARG A 169 7.93 -7.69 -8.63
N ARG A 170 7.23 -7.55 -7.51
CA ARG A 170 6.68 -8.70 -6.80
C ARG A 170 5.67 -9.45 -7.67
N ALA A 171 4.77 -8.72 -8.34
CA ALA A 171 3.84 -9.30 -9.29
C ALA A 171 4.55 -10.01 -10.46
N ALA A 172 5.60 -9.42 -11.04
CA ALA A 172 6.40 -10.06 -12.07
C ALA A 172 7.00 -11.38 -11.57
N THR A 173 7.60 -11.40 -10.39
CA THR A 173 8.14 -12.62 -9.77
C THR A 173 7.06 -13.70 -9.56
N ASP A 174 5.85 -13.30 -9.19
CA ASP A 174 4.74 -14.22 -9.02
C ASP A 174 4.23 -14.76 -10.37
N PHE A 175 4.24 -13.94 -11.43
CA PHE A 175 3.96 -14.38 -12.80
C PHE A 175 4.95 -15.44 -13.26
N ASP A 176 6.27 -15.21 -13.06
CA ASP A 176 7.33 -16.14 -13.44
C ASP A 176 7.19 -17.49 -12.75
N ARG A 177 6.60 -17.53 -11.57
CA ARG A 177 6.31 -18.79 -10.84
C ARG A 177 5.09 -19.54 -11.36
N ILE A 178 4.10 -18.83 -11.92
CA ILE A 178 2.86 -19.44 -12.42
C ILE A 178 3.00 -19.87 -13.87
N GLU A 179 3.75 -19.17 -14.69
CA GLU A 179 3.87 -19.44 -16.11
C GLU A 179 4.26 -20.91 -16.43
N PRO A 180 5.26 -21.52 -15.77
CA PRO A 180 5.58 -22.94 -15.98
C PRO A 180 4.41 -23.88 -15.63
N LEU A 181 3.60 -23.51 -14.61
CA LEU A 181 2.44 -24.32 -14.21
C LEU A 181 1.34 -24.30 -15.24
N ALA A 182 1.13 -23.13 -15.85
CA ALA A 182 0.16 -22.98 -16.93
C ALA A 182 0.62 -23.72 -18.20
N GLN A 183 1.92 -23.73 -18.50
CA GLN A 183 2.52 -24.47 -19.60
C GLN A 183 2.39 -25.98 -19.39
N ASP A 184 2.76 -26.52 -18.22
CA ASP A 184 2.60 -27.95 -17.88
C ASP A 184 1.14 -28.42 -18.05
N LEU A 185 0.19 -27.55 -17.66
CA LEU A 185 -1.23 -27.85 -17.82
C LEU A 185 -1.66 -27.87 -19.29
N ALA A 186 -1.10 -26.96 -20.11
CA ALA A 186 -1.40 -26.87 -21.54
C ALA A 186 -0.81 -28.05 -22.33
N ASP A 187 0.41 -28.46 -22.00
CA ASP A 187 1.16 -29.48 -22.74
C ASP A 187 0.76 -30.91 -22.32
N ASP A 188 0.71 -31.17 -21.02
CA ASP A 188 0.54 -32.52 -20.48
C ASP A 188 -0.83 -32.76 -19.81
N GLY A 189 -1.64 -31.73 -19.61
CA GLY A 189 -2.86 -31.80 -18.79
C GLY A 189 -2.57 -32.21 -17.34
N ARG A 190 -1.34 -32.09 -16.88
CA ARG A 190 -0.85 -32.49 -15.56
C ARG A 190 0.04 -31.41 -14.97
N PHE A 191 -0.03 -31.25 -13.66
CA PHE A 191 0.92 -30.39 -12.95
C PHE A 191 2.14 -31.18 -12.53
N SER A 192 3.33 -30.69 -12.83
CA SER A 192 4.60 -31.22 -12.34
C SER A 192 4.89 -30.79 -10.89
N VAL A 193 4.21 -29.73 -10.42
CA VAL A 193 4.47 -29.09 -9.14
C VAL A 193 3.56 -29.66 -8.03
N ARG A 194 4.10 -29.71 -6.81
CA ARG A 194 3.33 -30.15 -5.64
C ARG A 194 2.22 -29.17 -5.31
N THR A 195 1.03 -29.66 -5.01
CA THR A 195 -0.14 -28.87 -4.58
C THR A 195 0.19 -27.84 -3.49
N ARG A 196 1.12 -28.18 -2.58
CA ARG A 196 1.56 -27.27 -1.51
C ARG A 196 2.27 -26.03 -2.02
N ASP A 197 3.07 -26.15 -3.05
CA ASP A 197 3.85 -25.02 -3.60
C ASP A 197 2.95 -24.12 -4.43
N LEU A 198 1.98 -24.71 -5.13
CA LEU A 198 0.90 -23.97 -5.80
C LEU A 198 0.07 -23.17 -4.80
N LEU A 199 -0.37 -23.79 -3.69
CA LEU A 199 -1.16 -23.09 -2.65
C LEU A 199 -0.37 -21.96 -2.00
N LYS A 200 0.94 -22.09 -1.84
CA LYS A 200 1.79 -20.99 -1.35
C LYS A 200 1.86 -19.84 -2.35
N ALA A 201 2.04 -20.13 -3.63
CA ALA A 201 2.04 -19.11 -4.67
C ALA A 201 0.71 -18.36 -4.71
N VAL A 202 -0.42 -19.06 -4.66
CA VAL A 202 -1.76 -18.47 -4.57
C VAL A 202 -1.90 -17.60 -3.32
N GLY A 203 -1.46 -18.09 -2.17
CA GLY A 203 -1.50 -17.34 -0.91
C GLY A 203 -0.71 -16.04 -0.96
N SER A 204 0.50 -16.06 -1.59
CA SER A 204 1.31 -14.85 -1.76
C SER A 204 0.63 -13.81 -2.66
N MET A 205 -0.06 -14.26 -3.72
CA MET A 205 -0.79 -13.38 -4.63
C MET A 205 -2.01 -12.73 -4.00
N LEU A 206 -2.83 -13.52 -3.30
CA LEU A 206 -3.99 -13.00 -2.56
C LEU A 206 -3.55 -12.00 -1.50
N LEU A 207 -2.42 -12.25 -0.84
CA LEU A 207 -1.87 -11.32 0.13
C LEU A 207 -1.40 -10.01 -0.54
N ALA A 208 -0.74 -10.09 -1.71
CA ALA A 208 -0.32 -8.93 -2.48
C ALA A 208 -1.52 -8.11 -2.97
N GLU A 209 -2.56 -8.77 -3.50
CA GLU A 209 -3.82 -8.12 -3.90
C GLU A 209 -4.49 -7.43 -2.72
N HIS A 210 -4.60 -8.12 -1.59
CA HIS A 210 -5.18 -7.54 -0.38
C HIS A 210 -4.38 -6.34 0.15
N GLN A 211 -3.06 -6.40 0.10
CA GLN A 211 -2.19 -5.29 0.51
C GLN A 211 -2.35 -4.05 -0.38
N LEU A 212 -2.58 -4.22 -1.68
CA LEU A 212 -2.81 -3.12 -2.62
C LEU A 212 -4.24 -2.57 -2.52
N THR A 213 -5.23 -3.45 -2.48
CA THR A 213 -6.65 -3.05 -2.36
C THR A 213 -6.92 -2.37 -1.01
N GLY A 214 -6.27 -2.83 0.07
CA GLY A 214 -6.35 -2.18 1.38
C GLY A 214 -5.57 -0.86 1.48
N ARG A 215 -4.77 -0.52 0.46
CA ARG A 215 -3.98 0.72 0.36
C ARG A 215 -4.52 1.65 -0.73
N ALA A 216 -5.84 1.90 -0.72
CA ALA A 216 -6.47 2.95 -1.53
C ALA A 216 -5.75 4.31 -1.40
N GLU A 217 -4.98 4.49 -0.31
CA GLU A 217 -4.10 5.63 -0.05
C GLU A 217 -3.11 5.95 -1.18
N VAL A 218 -2.76 4.96 -2.05
CA VAL A 218 -1.83 5.23 -3.18
C VAL A 218 -2.44 6.20 -4.19
N LEU A 219 -3.76 6.11 -4.43
CA LEU A 219 -4.46 6.96 -5.37
C LEU A 219 -5.07 8.20 -4.71
N ASP A 220 -5.17 8.22 -3.38
CA ASP A 220 -5.75 9.35 -2.66
C ASP A 220 -4.84 10.57 -2.74
N LYS A 221 -5.47 11.73 -2.81
CA LYS A 221 -4.75 13.01 -2.74
C LYS A 221 -4.11 13.16 -1.36
N PRO A 222 -2.84 13.64 -1.27
CA PRO A 222 -2.21 13.92 0.01
C PRO A 222 -3.04 14.86 0.88
N GLU A 223 -3.15 14.55 2.18
CA GLU A 223 -3.87 15.41 3.15
C GLU A 223 -3.31 16.83 3.18
N LEU A 224 -2.02 16.98 2.92
CA LEU A 224 -1.33 18.26 2.80
C LEU A 224 -2.03 19.24 1.84
N LEU A 225 -2.68 18.74 0.78
CA LEU A 225 -3.35 19.57 -0.22
C LEU A 225 -4.64 20.23 0.30
N TRP A 226 -5.26 19.69 1.34
CA TRP A 226 -6.40 20.31 1.99
C TRP A 226 -6.03 21.65 2.66
N ASP A 227 -4.84 21.68 3.27
CA ASP A 227 -4.30 22.87 3.91
C ASP A 227 -3.56 23.79 2.94
N ASN A 228 -3.08 23.26 1.80
CA ASN A 228 -2.27 23.96 0.82
C ASN A 228 -2.77 23.76 -0.63
N PRO A 229 -3.96 24.29 -0.99
CA PRO A 229 -4.53 24.10 -2.34
C PRO A 229 -3.64 24.64 -3.47
N ALA A 230 -2.79 25.64 -3.18
CA ALA A 230 -1.85 26.19 -4.17
C ALA A 230 -0.84 25.17 -4.70
N LEU A 231 -0.60 24.07 -3.98
CA LEU A 231 0.31 22.99 -4.39
C LEU A 231 -0.37 21.91 -5.23
N GLU A 232 -1.70 21.95 -5.41
CA GLU A 232 -2.43 20.94 -6.17
C GLU A 232 -1.93 20.84 -7.62
N GLY A 233 -1.66 21.97 -8.25
CA GLY A 233 -1.13 22.01 -9.61
C GLY A 233 0.26 21.38 -9.72
N LEU A 234 1.11 21.51 -8.72
CA LEU A 234 2.40 20.85 -8.65
C LEU A 234 2.23 19.35 -8.45
N TYR A 235 1.35 18.94 -7.53
CA TYR A 235 1.03 17.53 -7.30
C TYR A 235 0.57 16.81 -8.57
N LEU A 236 -0.39 17.40 -9.29
CA LEU A 236 -0.93 16.78 -10.51
C LEU A 236 0.15 16.59 -11.59
N ARG A 237 1.06 17.56 -11.76
CA ARG A 237 2.18 17.43 -12.72
C ARG A 237 3.17 16.35 -12.29
N LEU A 238 3.51 16.28 -10.99
CA LEU A 238 4.39 15.23 -10.48
C LEU A 238 3.73 13.86 -10.55
N ALA A 239 2.47 13.72 -10.17
CA ALA A 239 1.73 12.46 -10.25
C ALA A 239 1.62 11.94 -11.68
N ALA A 240 1.45 12.85 -12.66
CA ALA A 240 1.45 12.50 -14.08
C ALA A 240 2.83 12.07 -14.58
N GLU A 241 3.91 12.76 -14.17
CA GLU A 241 5.29 12.40 -14.55
C GLU A 241 5.69 11.01 -14.07
N PHE A 242 5.29 10.65 -12.84
CA PHE A 242 5.53 9.32 -12.27
C PHE A 242 4.45 8.29 -12.63
N GLU A 243 3.50 8.66 -13.51
CA GLU A 243 2.41 7.80 -14.02
C GLU A 243 1.66 7.06 -12.90
N LEU A 244 1.46 7.72 -11.74
CA LEU A 244 0.95 7.05 -10.53
C LEU A 244 -0.40 6.36 -10.77
N SER A 245 -1.34 7.02 -11.44
CA SER A 245 -2.69 6.49 -11.69
C SER A 245 -2.68 5.36 -12.71
N GLU A 246 -1.94 5.53 -13.80
CA GLU A 246 -1.83 4.56 -14.89
C GLU A 246 -1.15 3.28 -14.41
N ARG A 247 -0.05 3.41 -13.68
CA ARG A 247 0.70 2.28 -13.10
C ARG A 247 -0.14 1.54 -12.06
N ALA A 248 -0.85 2.27 -11.19
CA ALA A 248 -1.72 1.66 -10.18
C ALA A 248 -2.83 0.82 -10.83
N LEU A 249 -3.53 1.36 -11.85
CA LEU A 249 -4.56 0.64 -12.59
C LEU A 249 -4.02 -0.56 -13.37
N ALA A 250 -2.84 -0.42 -13.98
CA ALA A 250 -2.19 -1.52 -14.68
C ALA A 250 -1.80 -2.65 -13.72
N LEU A 251 -1.27 -2.31 -12.56
CA LEU A 251 -0.90 -3.25 -11.51
C LEU A 251 -2.13 -3.98 -10.95
N GLU A 252 -3.21 -3.25 -10.65
CA GLU A 252 -4.47 -3.83 -10.19
C GLU A 252 -5.00 -4.88 -11.17
N ARG A 253 -5.02 -4.57 -12.48
CA ARG A 253 -5.44 -5.52 -13.52
C ARG A 253 -4.54 -6.75 -13.59
N LYS A 254 -3.21 -6.56 -13.47
CA LYS A 254 -2.25 -7.67 -13.45
C LYS A 254 -2.52 -8.59 -12.25
N LEU A 255 -2.72 -8.03 -11.07
CA LEU A 255 -2.99 -8.80 -9.86
C LEU A 255 -4.32 -9.53 -9.91
N ALA A 256 -5.38 -8.89 -10.42
CA ALA A 256 -6.67 -9.54 -10.62
C ALA A 256 -6.57 -10.74 -11.59
N THR A 257 -5.76 -10.61 -12.66
CA THR A 257 -5.49 -11.71 -13.59
C THR A 257 -4.74 -12.85 -12.91
N LEU A 258 -3.72 -12.53 -12.10
CA LEU A 258 -2.98 -13.52 -11.31
C LEU A 258 -3.89 -14.26 -10.34
N ALA A 259 -4.69 -13.53 -9.57
CA ALA A 259 -5.62 -14.12 -8.60
C ALA A 259 -6.60 -15.07 -9.28
N LYS A 260 -7.19 -14.67 -10.41
CA LYS A 260 -8.09 -15.52 -11.19
C LYS A 260 -7.42 -16.76 -11.74
N THR A 261 -6.20 -16.63 -12.28
CA THR A 261 -5.42 -17.79 -12.77
C THR A 261 -5.10 -18.75 -11.64
N ALA A 262 -4.71 -18.22 -10.50
CA ALA A 262 -4.42 -18.99 -9.31
C ALA A 262 -5.65 -19.76 -8.79
N GLU A 263 -6.83 -19.16 -8.80
CA GLU A 263 -8.10 -19.80 -8.41
C GLU A 263 -8.42 -20.98 -9.33
N ILE A 264 -8.31 -20.81 -10.65
CA ILE A 264 -8.53 -21.87 -11.64
C ILE A 264 -7.55 -23.03 -11.42
N LEU A 265 -6.28 -22.73 -11.14
CA LEU A 265 -5.27 -23.74 -10.86
C LEU A 265 -5.61 -24.55 -9.60
N VAL A 266 -6.02 -23.90 -8.53
CA VAL A 266 -6.44 -24.58 -7.28
C VAL A 266 -7.65 -25.47 -7.50
N GLU A 267 -8.66 -24.99 -8.22
CA GLU A 267 -9.87 -25.76 -8.52
C GLU A 267 -9.56 -27.01 -9.35
N THR A 268 -8.69 -26.89 -10.36
CA THR A 268 -8.21 -28.01 -11.19
C THR A 268 -7.50 -29.08 -10.37
N VAL A 269 -6.63 -28.67 -9.42
CA VAL A 269 -5.95 -29.60 -8.50
C VAL A 269 -6.94 -30.29 -7.56
N ARG A 270 -7.95 -29.59 -7.10
CA ARG A 270 -8.99 -30.12 -6.19
C ARG A 270 -9.83 -31.21 -6.87
N HIS A 271 -10.22 -31.01 -8.13
CA HIS A 271 -10.94 -32.00 -8.90
C HIS A 271 -10.16 -33.31 -9.09
N LYS A 272 -8.86 -33.26 -9.37
CA LYS A 272 -8.01 -34.46 -9.48
C LYS A 272 -7.89 -35.27 -8.19
N SER A 273 -8.02 -34.64 -7.03
CA SER A 273 -7.97 -35.34 -5.74
C SER A 273 -9.25 -36.15 -5.47
N SER A 274 -10.39 -35.70 -5.96
CA SER A 274 -11.69 -36.38 -5.76
C SER A 274 -11.79 -37.73 -6.46
N HIS A 275 -11.26 -37.83 -7.68
CA HIS A 275 -11.28 -39.08 -8.44
C HIS A 275 -10.53 -40.25 -7.78
N ARG A 276 -9.52 -39.98 -6.96
CA ARG A 276 -8.82 -41.04 -6.22
C ARG A 276 -9.70 -41.68 -5.14
N VAL A 277 -10.55 -40.88 -4.49
CA VAL A 277 -11.48 -41.38 -3.46
C VAL A 277 -12.56 -42.24 -4.12
N GLU A 278 -13.06 -41.83 -5.28
CA GLU A 278 -14.03 -42.63 -6.05
C GLU A 278 -13.45 -44.00 -6.44
N TRP A 279 -12.18 -44.04 -6.92
CA TRP A 279 -11.49 -45.29 -7.23
C TRP A 279 -11.29 -46.20 -6.02
N TYR A 280 -11.01 -45.62 -4.83
CA TYR A 280 -10.92 -46.44 -3.61
C TYR A 280 -12.28 -47.03 -3.21
N ILE A 281 -13.37 -46.29 -3.39
CA ILE A 281 -14.71 -46.79 -3.13
C ILE A 281 -15.06 -47.91 -4.11
N VAL A 282 -14.79 -47.74 -5.41
CA VAL A 282 -15.02 -48.77 -6.42
C VAL A 282 -14.17 -50.02 -6.12
N ALA A 283 -12.91 -49.86 -5.76
CA ALA A 283 -12.04 -50.99 -5.41
C ALA A 283 -12.56 -51.75 -4.16
N LEU A 284 -13.02 -51.07 -3.14
CA LEU A 284 -13.64 -51.65 -1.95
C LEU A 284 -14.90 -52.45 -2.29
N ILE A 285 -15.78 -51.89 -3.13
CA ILE A 285 -16.98 -52.59 -3.59
C ILE A 285 -16.64 -53.85 -4.37
N VAL A 286 -15.65 -53.82 -5.27
CA VAL A 286 -15.19 -54.97 -6.03
C VAL A 286 -14.64 -56.05 -5.09
N ILE A 287 -13.84 -55.68 -4.09
CA ILE A 287 -13.31 -56.62 -3.08
C ILE A 287 -14.48 -57.23 -2.27
N GLU A 288 -15.46 -56.47 -1.86
CA GLU A 288 -16.61 -56.95 -1.11
C GLU A 288 -17.43 -57.95 -1.93
N ILE A 289 -17.70 -57.64 -3.20
CA ILE A 289 -18.39 -58.58 -4.12
C ILE A 289 -17.57 -59.87 -4.30
N ALA A 290 -16.25 -59.75 -4.49
CA ALA A 290 -15.38 -60.91 -4.64
C ALA A 290 -15.39 -61.82 -3.38
N LEU A 291 -15.34 -61.25 -2.20
CA LEU A 291 -15.42 -61.93 -0.92
C LEU A 291 -16.77 -62.59 -0.72
N THR A 292 -17.86 -61.96 -1.12
CA THR A 292 -19.21 -62.50 -1.03
C THR A 292 -19.38 -63.73 -1.93
N ILE A 293 -18.92 -63.67 -3.18
CA ILE A 293 -18.92 -64.76 -4.13
C ILE A 293 -18.02 -65.92 -3.62
N TYR A 294 -16.84 -65.62 -3.11
CA TYR A 294 -15.93 -66.63 -2.54
C TYR A 294 -16.60 -67.36 -1.35
N ASN A 295 -17.27 -66.64 -0.45
CA ASN A 295 -17.94 -67.23 0.70
C ASN A 295 -19.17 -68.07 0.32
N GLU A 296 -19.90 -67.70 -0.75
CA GLU A 296 -21.05 -68.44 -1.24
C GLU A 296 -20.65 -69.72 -1.99
N PHE A 297 -19.57 -69.71 -2.75
CA PHE A 297 -19.12 -70.84 -3.60
C PHE A 297 -18.20 -71.85 -2.89
N LEU A 298 -17.49 -71.49 -1.82
CA LEU A 298 -16.53 -72.35 -1.11
C LEU A 298 -17.05 -72.82 0.27
N ARG A 299 -18.26 -72.50 0.63
CA ARG A 299 -18.93 -72.99 1.82
C ARG A 299 -20.03 -73.95 1.43
#